data_250dd7cd707551e548c859711be66f70
#
_entry.id   250dd7cd707551e548c859711be66f70
#
_cell.length_a   1.000
_cell.length_b   1.000
_cell.length_c   1.000
_cell.angle_alpha   90.00
_cell.angle_beta   90.00
_cell.angle_gamma   90.00
#
_symmetry.space_group_name_H-M   'P 1'
#
loop_
_entity.id
_entity.type
_entity.pdbx_description
1 polymer ?
#
loop_
_entity_poly.entity_id
_entity_poly.type
_entity_poly.pdbx_seq_one_letter_code
_entity_poly.pdbx_strand_id
1 'polypeptide(L)'
;MNKYYLVSIVRPTADESIVESVHKSISEVISNGGGNVSEQGVWQRRKLAYEIDTFKEGIYTITSFESPSNVPAELDRVLKISDDVIRHKVLKMES
;
A
#
# COMPACT_ATOMS: atom_id res chain seq x y z
N MET A 1 -11.52 -7.62 15.10
CA MET A 1 -10.43 -7.29 14.15
C MET A 1 -9.87 -5.91 14.42
N ASN A 2 -8.64 -5.71 14.08
CA ASN A 2 -8.00 -4.40 14.22
C ASN A 2 -8.20 -3.57 12.94
N LYS A 3 -8.17 -2.25 13.10
CA LYS A 3 -8.23 -1.32 11.98
C LYS A 3 -6.84 -0.78 11.67
N TYR A 4 -6.52 -0.76 10.39
CA TYR A 4 -5.23 -0.29 9.89
C TYR A 4 -5.41 0.58 8.67
N TYR A 5 -4.37 1.33 8.33
CA TYR A 5 -4.24 1.85 6.99
C TYR A 5 -2.82 1.65 6.50
N LEU A 6 -2.73 1.41 5.21
CA LEU A 6 -1.48 1.20 4.50
C LEU A 6 -1.24 2.40 3.61
N VAL A 7 -0.10 3.07 3.81
CA VAL A 7 0.38 4.09 2.89
C VAL A 7 1.44 3.43 2.04
N SER A 8 1.28 3.47 0.73
CA SER A 8 2.29 2.94 -0.18
C SER A 8 2.65 3.97 -1.24
N ILE A 9 3.91 3.95 -1.65
CA ILE A 9 4.43 4.83 -2.68
C ILE A 9 4.76 3.98 -3.87
N VAL A 10 4.03 4.20 -4.97
CA VAL A 10 4.24 3.50 -6.23
C VAL A 10 5.20 4.33 -7.08
N ARG A 11 6.06 3.68 -7.86
CA ARG A 11 7.00 4.37 -8.73
C ARG A 11 6.28 5.38 -9.64
N PRO A 12 6.88 6.56 -9.88
CA PRO A 12 6.18 7.63 -10.62
C PRO A 12 5.94 7.31 -12.09
N THR A 13 6.66 6.34 -12.63
CA THR A 13 6.50 5.90 -14.02
C THR A 13 5.35 4.92 -14.23
N ALA A 14 4.70 4.49 -13.12
CA ALA A 14 3.58 3.56 -13.20
C ALA A 14 2.36 4.24 -13.82
N ASP A 15 1.71 3.55 -14.73
CA ASP A 15 0.45 4.02 -15.31
C ASP A 15 -0.72 3.56 -14.42
N GLU A 16 -1.92 3.94 -14.80
CA GLU A 16 -3.13 3.61 -14.05
C GLU A 16 -3.33 2.10 -13.87
N SER A 17 -3.02 1.31 -14.90
CA SER A 17 -3.19 -0.14 -14.83
C SER A 17 -2.24 -0.78 -13.83
N ILE A 18 -1.03 -0.24 -13.69
CA ILE A 18 -0.05 -0.72 -12.71
C ILE A 18 -0.51 -0.37 -11.29
N VAL A 19 -1.00 0.85 -11.09
CA VAL A 19 -1.54 1.27 -9.79
C VAL A 19 -2.73 0.38 -9.39
N GLU A 20 -3.63 0.10 -10.31
CA GLU A 20 -4.76 -0.80 -10.06
C GLU A 20 -4.30 -2.21 -9.72
N SER A 21 -3.26 -2.70 -10.38
CA SER A 21 -2.67 -4.01 -10.10
C SER A 21 -2.10 -4.07 -8.69
N VAL A 22 -1.42 -3.02 -8.25
CA VAL A 22 -0.90 -2.91 -6.88
C VAL A 22 -2.06 -2.94 -5.88
N HIS A 23 -3.11 -2.16 -6.13
CA HIS A 23 -4.29 -2.12 -5.27
C HIS A 23 -4.98 -3.48 -5.19
N LYS A 24 -5.07 -4.17 -6.31
CA LYS A 24 -5.66 -5.50 -6.36
C LYS A 24 -4.87 -6.51 -5.52
N SER A 25 -3.54 -6.48 -5.63
CA SER A 25 -2.68 -7.35 -4.82
C SER A 25 -2.86 -7.10 -3.33
N ILE A 26 -2.93 -5.83 -2.93
CA ILE A 26 -3.17 -5.44 -1.53
C ILE A 26 -4.51 -5.99 -1.05
N SER A 27 -5.56 -5.78 -1.83
CA SER A 27 -6.92 -6.24 -1.50
C SER A 27 -6.99 -7.76 -1.38
N GLU A 28 -6.30 -8.48 -2.24
CA GLU A 28 -6.26 -9.94 -2.20
C GLU A 28 -5.59 -10.48 -0.94
N VAL A 29 -4.47 -9.87 -0.54
CA VAL A 29 -3.77 -10.25 0.69
C VAL A 29 -4.69 -10.04 1.90
N ILE A 30 -5.36 -8.90 1.95
CA ILE A 30 -6.28 -8.57 3.06
C ILE A 30 -7.45 -9.56 3.10
N SER A 31 -8.07 -9.79 1.96
CA SER A 31 -9.22 -10.69 1.83
C SER A 31 -8.86 -12.13 2.18
N ASN A 32 -7.74 -12.61 1.67
CA ASN A 32 -7.27 -13.97 1.93
C ASN A 32 -6.90 -14.18 3.40
N GLY A 33 -6.52 -13.12 4.09
CA GLY A 33 -6.23 -13.17 5.52
C GLY A 33 -7.44 -12.98 6.42
N GLY A 34 -8.64 -12.89 5.85
CA GLY A 34 -9.87 -12.72 6.61
C GLY A 34 -10.24 -11.28 6.92
N GLY A 35 -9.63 -10.32 6.22
CA GLY A 35 -9.91 -8.91 6.41
C GLY A 35 -10.81 -8.31 5.35
N ASN A 36 -11.09 -7.02 5.50
CA ASN A 36 -11.93 -6.24 4.58
C ASN A 36 -11.30 -4.88 4.30
N VAL A 37 -11.30 -4.48 3.03
CA VAL A 37 -10.89 -3.15 2.63
C VAL A 37 -12.06 -2.19 2.80
N SER A 38 -11.84 -1.07 3.51
CA SER A 38 -12.85 -0.03 3.69
C SER A 38 -12.76 1.04 2.60
N GLU A 39 -11.56 1.52 2.35
CA GLU A 39 -11.30 2.52 1.31
C GLU A 39 -9.95 2.25 0.68
N GLN A 40 -9.82 2.56 -0.60
CA GLN A 40 -8.56 2.38 -1.32
C GLN A 40 -8.51 3.35 -2.50
N GLY A 41 -7.38 4.01 -2.68
CA GLY A 41 -7.22 4.90 -3.83
C GLY A 41 -5.89 5.62 -3.84
N VAL A 42 -5.68 6.36 -4.93
CA VAL A 42 -4.55 7.26 -5.07
C VAL A 42 -4.82 8.50 -4.24
N TRP A 43 -3.92 8.80 -3.32
CA TRP A 43 -4.03 10.00 -2.51
C TRP A 43 -3.51 11.20 -3.30
N GLN A 44 -2.26 11.14 -3.76
CA GLN A 44 -1.67 12.20 -4.58
C GLN A 44 -0.33 11.77 -5.17
N ARG A 45 0.09 12.50 -6.19
CA ARG A 45 1.47 12.45 -6.67
C ARG A 45 2.22 13.58 -6.01
N ARG A 46 3.42 13.32 -5.51
CA ARG A 46 4.24 14.40 -4.98
C ARG A 46 5.71 14.04 -4.93
N LYS A 47 6.54 15.06 -4.76
CA LYS A 47 7.97 14.87 -4.60
C LYS A 47 8.26 14.20 -3.28
N LEU A 48 9.24 13.30 -3.28
CA LEU A 48 9.73 12.68 -2.07
C LEU A 48 10.64 13.67 -1.34
N ALA A 49 10.68 13.57 0.00
CA ALA A 49 11.56 14.40 0.82
C ALA A 49 13.03 14.14 0.50
N TYR A 50 13.35 12.93 0.04
CA TYR A 50 14.67 12.51 -0.41
C TYR A 50 14.51 11.40 -1.45
N GLU A 51 15.54 11.16 -2.25
CA GLU A 51 15.49 10.12 -3.27
C GLU A 51 15.41 8.73 -2.65
N ILE A 52 14.56 7.88 -3.24
CA ILE A 52 14.45 6.46 -2.91
C ILE A 52 14.71 5.71 -4.21
N ASP A 53 15.78 4.91 -4.26
CA ASP A 53 16.17 4.14 -5.45
C ASP A 53 16.21 4.99 -6.73
N THR A 54 16.79 6.19 -6.64
CA THR A 54 16.88 7.19 -7.71
C THR A 54 15.56 7.90 -8.07
N PHE A 55 14.44 7.54 -7.45
CA PHE A 55 13.18 8.24 -7.67
C PHE A 55 13.11 9.51 -6.81
N LYS A 56 12.67 10.60 -7.42
CA LYS A 56 12.52 11.91 -6.76
C LYS A 56 11.07 12.22 -6.40
N GLU A 57 10.14 11.47 -6.95
CA GLU A 57 8.71 11.63 -6.68
C GLU A 57 8.03 10.26 -6.68
N GLY A 58 6.79 10.19 -6.26
CA GLY A 58 6.06 8.95 -6.23
C GLY A 58 4.56 9.18 -6.18
N ILE A 59 3.83 8.12 -6.45
CA ILE A 59 2.37 8.12 -6.37
C ILE A 59 1.99 7.58 -5.01
N TYR A 60 1.44 8.44 -4.15
CA TYR A 60 0.99 8.04 -2.82
C TYR A 60 -0.39 7.43 -2.89
N THR A 61 -0.54 6.22 -2.38
CA THR A 61 -1.83 5.54 -2.29
C THR A 61 -2.13 5.17 -0.85
N ILE A 62 -3.41 5.11 -0.52
CA ILE A 62 -3.88 4.75 0.82
C ILE A 62 -4.91 3.63 0.71
N THR A 63 -4.77 2.64 1.58
CA THR A 63 -5.76 1.58 1.76
C THR A 63 -6.13 1.51 3.24
N SER A 64 -7.39 1.74 3.56
CA SER A 64 -7.92 1.57 4.92
C SER A 64 -8.59 0.20 4.99
N PHE A 65 -8.27 -0.57 6.03
CA PHE A 65 -8.80 -1.94 6.13
C PHE A 65 -8.92 -2.40 7.58
N GLU A 66 -9.72 -3.46 7.75
CA GLU A 66 -9.82 -4.19 9.02
C GLU A 66 -9.31 -5.60 8.79
N SER A 67 -8.55 -6.12 9.72
CA SER A 67 -8.03 -7.49 9.59
C SER A 67 -7.56 -8.06 10.92
N PRO A 68 -7.34 -9.39 10.97
CA PRO A 68 -6.57 -9.99 12.05
C PRO A 68 -5.14 -9.42 12.06
N SER A 69 -4.45 -9.54 13.19
CA SER A 69 -3.13 -8.92 13.39
C SER A 69 -1.99 -9.51 12.55
N ASN A 70 -2.22 -10.64 11.89
CA ASN A 70 -1.21 -11.27 11.03
C ASN A 70 -1.17 -10.70 9.61
N VAL A 71 -2.20 -9.99 9.17
CA VAL A 71 -2.28 -9.44 7.80
C VAL A 71 -1.23 -8.37 7.51
N PRO A 72 -0.96 -7.41 8.42
CA PRO A 72 0.10 -6.43 8.15
C PRO A 72 1.45 -7.03 7.82
N ALA A 73 1.85 -8.11 8.49
CA ALA A 73 3.10 -8.79 8.22
C ALA A 73 3.12 -9.40 6.81
N GLU A 74 2.00 -9.97 6.39
CA GLU A 74 1.88 -10.54 5.03
C GLU A 74 1.92 -9.45 3.96
N LEU A 75 1.28 -8.30 4.22
CA LEU A 75 1.36 -7.15 3.33
C LEU A 75 2.80 -6.68 3.18
N ASP A 76 3.52 -6.58 4.29
CA ASP A 76 4.92 -6.17 4.28
C ASP A 76 5.75 -7.11 3.40
N ARG A 77 5.56 -8.41 3.54
CA ARG A 77 6.27 -9.42 2.75
C ARG A 77 5.99 -9.26 1.25
N VAL A 78 4.72 -9.15 0.88
CA VAL A 78 4.30 -9.05 -0.53
C VAL A 78 4.80 -7.75 -1.15
N LEU A 79 4.69 -6.64 -0.43
CA LEU A 79 5.08 -5.34 -0.97
C LEU A 79 6.59 -5.15 -1.07
N LYS A 80 7.36 -5.81 -0.22
CA LYS A 80 8.83 -5.79 -0.30
C LYS A 80 9.37 -6.38 -1.60
N ILE A 81 8.69 -7.37 -2.15
CA ILE A 81 9.13 -8.01 -3.38
C ILE A 81 8.49 -7.40 -4.64
N SER A 82 7.61 -6.42 -4.47
CA SER A 82 6.98 -5.74 -5.60
C SER A 82 7.96 -4.78 -6.27
N ASP A 83 8.08 -4.86 -7.60
CA ASP A 83 8.91 -3.94 -8.37
C ASP A 83 8.26 -2.56 -8.54
N ASP A 84 6.96 -2.45 -8.28
CA ASP A 84 6.20 -1.23 -8.51
C ASP A 84 6.08 -0.35 -7.26
N VAL A 85 6.23 -0.93 -6.07
CA VAL A 85 6.14 -0.22 -4.80
C VAL A 85 7.54 0.08 -4.29
N ILE A 86 7.87 1.37 -4.18
CA ILE A 86 9.20 1.79 -3.73
C ILE A 86 9.28 1.94 -2.21
N ARG A 87 8.13 2.15 -1.56
CA ARG A 87 8.07 2.22 -0.10
C ARG A 87 6.64 1.99 0.37
N HIS A 88 6.50 1.44 1.56
CA HIS A 88 5.19 1.22 2.18
C HIS A 88 5.29 1.27 3.70
N LYS A 89 4.18 1.57 4.35
CA LYS A 89 4.07 1.57 5.81
C LYS A 89 2.64 1.26 6.23
N VAL A 90 2.49 0.33 7.16
CA VAL A 90 1.19 0.03 7.76
C VAL A 90 1.12 0.72 9.12
N LEU A 91 0.01 1.42 9.36
CA LEU A 91 -0.25 2.12 10.60
C LEU A 91 -1.50 1.53 11.24
N LYS A 92 -1.42 1.23 12.54
CA LYS A 92 -2.57 0.76 13.28
C LYS A 92 -3.40 1.96 13.72
N MET A 93 -4.70 1.92 13.42
CA MET A 93 -5.62 2.96 13.87
C MET A 93 -6.05 2.64 15.28
N GLU A 94 -5.86 3.57 16.19
CA GLU A 94 -6.36 3.43 17.55
C GLU A 94 -7.80 3.94 17.60
N SER A 95 -8.62 3.19 18.30
CA SER A 95 -10.02 3.56 18.53
C SER A 95 -10.15 4.54 19.68
#